data_a4ce38dc5fce890081072875d654d38b
#
_entry.id   a4ce38dc5fce890081072875d654d38b
#
_cell.length_a   1.000
_cell.length_b   1.000
_cell.length_c   1.000
_cell.angle_alpha   90.00
_cell.angle_beta   90.00
_cell.angle_gamma   90.00
#
_symmetry.space_group_name_H-M   'P 1'
#
loop_
_entity.id
_entity.type
_entity.pdbx_description
1 polymer ?
#
loop_
_entity_poly.entity_id
_entity_poly.type
_entity_poly.pdbx_seq_one_letter_code
_entity_poly.pdbx_strand_id
1 'polypeptide(L)'
;MKKRKLSFQKIFNFVSLIFLITCCLFYGGRFVKLYLENKKQVVEETNTLGKSLKDNNSETLKNINGEYYFTGEVNNNYVLYSGIMFRVIKIGNNNVITMISDNSITSLAFGEVEKYTDSMVNTWLNKTDKEGSGILEKNLNSMISYLKSANICADKIDDVSKSNCTNYDNEYYLSSLSISDYINTGASSGFINTKETFYLDGMTSNNEVWYVTSEGKINKNKGNEIYGIKPVLILKENMELIGGTGTKDDPYTIESCLL
;
A
#
# COMPACT_ATOMS: atom_id res chain seq x y z
N MET A 1 -12.35 71.88 36.98
CA MET A 1 -12.35 70.78 36.04
C MET A 1 -13.59 69.90 36.26
N LYS A 2 -14.59 69.95 35.36
CA LYS A 2 -15.78 69.10 35.43
C LYS A 2 -15.48 67.67 34.91
N LYS A 3 -15.41 66.67 35.81
CA LYS A 3 -15.32 65.28 35.43
C LYS A 3 -16.63 64.88 34.70
N ARG A 4 -16.58 64.64 33.37
CA ARG A 4 -17.71 64.06 32.64
C ARG A 4 -17.93 62.63 33.12
N LYS A 5 -19.05 62.39 33.84
CA LYS A 5 -19.49 61.03 34.13
C LYS A 5 -19.93 60.38 32.80
N LEU A 6 -19.26 59.34 32.35
CA LEU A 6 -19.71 58.53 31.23
C LEU A 6 -21.07 57.91 31.64
N SER A 7 -22.10 58.04 30.81
CA SER A 7 -23.39 57.43 31.13
C SER A 7 -23.27 55.91 31.08
N PHE A 8 -23.93 55.23 32.02
CA PHE A 8 -23.94 53.77 32.15
C PHE A 8 -24.30 53.09 30.79
N GLN A 9 -25.19 53.69 30.00
CA GLN A 9 -25.62 53.22 28.71
C GLN A 9 -24.49 53.25 27.65
N LYS A 10 -23.61 54.23 27.68
CA LYS A 10 -22.44 54.27 26.77
C LYS A 10 -21.40 53.23 27.10
N ILE A 11 -21.22 52.95 28.39
CA ILE A 11 -20.31 51.89 28.87
C ILE A 11 -20.88 50.53 28.46
N PHE A 12 -22.16 50.31 28.69
CA PHE A 12 -22.84 49.06 28.31
C PHE A 12 -22.75 48.78 26.80
N ASN A 13 -23.05 49.78 25.97
CA ASN A 13 -22.97 49.66 24.51
C ASN A 13 -21.54 49.36 24.04
N PHE A 14 -20.53 49.97 24.65
CA PHE A 14 -19.13 49.75 24.33
C PHE A 14 -18.70 48.32 24.71
N VAL A 15 -19.06 47.81 25.88
CA VAL A 15 -18.79 46.45 26.32
C VAL A 15 -19.49 45.42 25.43
N SER A 16 -20.76 45.67 25.06
CA SER A 16 -21.50 44.80 24.16
C SER A 16 -20.89 44.74 22.75
N LEU A 17 -20.38 45.87 22.26
CA LEU A 17 -19.69 45.91 20.97
C LEU A 17 -18.38 45.12 21.00
N ILE A 18 -17.58 45.24 22.06
CA ILE A 18 -16.34 44.46 22.23
C ILE A 18 -16.69 42.97 22.31
N PHE A 19 -17.72 42.61 23.08
CA PHE A 19 -18.15 41.21 23.18
C PHE A 19 -18.60 40.62 21.82
N LEU A 20 -19.36 41.37 21.03
CA LEU A 20 -19.74 41.00 19.69
C LEU A 20 -18.54 40.80 18.76
N ILE A 21 -17.58 41.73 18.80
CA ILE A 21 -16.36 41.63 17.97
C ILE A 21 -15.54 40.40 18.37
N THR A 22 -15.34 40.13 19.67
CA THR A 22 -14.64 38.97 20.17
C THR A 22 -15.35 37.66 19.82
N CYS A 23 -16.64 37.60 19.90
CA CYS A 23 -17.46 36.46 19.43
C CYS A 23 -17.30 36.25 17.92
N CYS A 24 -17.39 37.29 17.10
CA CYS A 24 -17.21 37.19 15.65
C CYS A 24 -15.79 36.72 15.27
N LEU A 25 -14.75 37.19 15.96
CA LEU A 25 -13.37 36.72 15.72
C LEU A 25 -13.18 35.27 16.16
N PHE A 26 -13.76 34.87 17.28
CA PHE A 26 -13.61 33.51 17.80
C PHE A 26 -14.40 32.48 16.97
N TYR A 27 -15.65 32.77 16.66
CA TYR A 27 -16.51 31.88 15.86
C TYR A 27 -16.18 31.93 14.37
N GLY A 28 -15.82 33.11 13.84
CA GLY A 28 -15.37 33.27 12.46
C GLY A 28 -14.07 32.52 12.18
N GLY A 29 -13.07 32.61 13.09
CA GLY A 29 -11.83 31.84 12.98
C GLY A 29 -12.06 30.33 13.01
N ARG A 30 -12.95 29.87 13.88
CA ARG A 30 -13.34 28.45 13.97
C ARG A 30 -14.07 27.96 12.71
N PHE A 31 -14.94 28.78 12.16
CA PHE A 31 -15.68 28.46 10.93
C PHE A 31 -14.76 28.39 9.71
N VAL A 32 -13.81 29.34 9.58
CA VAL A 32 -12.81 29.33 8.53
C VAL A 32 -11.89 28.11 8.66
N LYS A 33 -11.47 27.76 9.88
CA LYS A 33 -10.65 26.56 10.12
C LYS A 33 -11.39 25.28 9.71
N LEU A 34 -12.63 25.09 10.16
CA LEU A 34 -13.49 23.97 9.77
C LEU A 34 -13.75 23.91 8.27
N TYR A 35 -13.96 25.05 7.62
CA TYR A 35 -14.13 25.13 6.16
C TYR A 35 -12.87 24.72 5.41
N LEU A 36 -11.70 25.17 5.87
CA LEU A 36 -10.41 24.81 5.27
C LEU A 36 -10.07 23.33 5.49
N GLU A 37 -10.34 22.80 6.69
CA GLU A 37 -10.17 21.37 7.00
C GLU A 37 -11.10 20.50 6.15
N ASN A 38 -12.39 20.86 6.02
CA ASN A 38 -13.33 20.17 5.14
C ASN A 38 -12.90 20.25 3.66
N LYS A 39 -12.45 21.42 3.19
CA LYS A 39 -11.98 21.58 1.82
C LYS A 39 -10.73 20.74 1.57
N LYS A 40 -9.79 20.70 2.52
CA LYS A 40 -8.60 19.86 2.43
C LYS A 40 -8.98 18.37 2.40
N GLN A 41 -9.91 17.93 3.26
CA GLN A 41 -10.40 16.55 3.30
C GLN A 41 -11.10 16.15 2.00
N VAL A 42 -11.90 17.01 1.39
CA VAL A 42 -12.56 16.76 0.10
C VAL A 42 -11.54 16.70 -1.05
N VAL A 43 -10.50 17.52 -1.03
CA VAL A 43 -9.41 17.48 -2.03
C VAL A 43 -8.59 16.21 -1.88
N GLU A 44 -8.27 15.80 -0.64
CA GLU A 44 -7.57 14.53 -0.36
C GLU A 44 -8.38 13.32 -0.85
N GLU A 45 -9.70 13.33 -0.69
CA GLU A 45 -10.58 12.23 -1.12
C GLU A 45 -10.73 12.13 -2.64
N THR A 46 -10.56 13.24 -3.36
CA THR A 46 -10.77 13.29 -4.83
C THR A 46 -9.53 12.96 -5.66
N ASN A 47 -8.33 13.09 -5.11
CA ASN A 47 -7.07 12.91 -5.85
C ASN A 47 -6.18 11.81 -5.26
N THR A 48 -6.77 10.72 -4.78
CA THR A 48 -5.99 9.58 -4.28
C THR A 48 -5.72 8.57 -5.36
N LEU A 49 -4.56 7.88 -5.26
CA LEU A 49 -4.22 6.77 -6.15
C LEU A 49 -5.32 5.72 -6.21
N GLY A 50 -5.88 5.33 -5.05
CA GLY A 50 -6.92 4.31 -4.99
C GLY A 50 -8.21 4.71 -5.70
N LYS A 51 -8.60 5.99 -5.60
CA LYS A 51 -9.77 6.50 -6.32
C LYS A 51 -9.51 6.54 -7.83
N SER A 52 -8.38 7.08 -8.24
CA SER A 52 -7.98 7.15 -9.65
C SER A 52 -7.93 5.76 -10.30
N LEU A 53 -7.36 4.78 -9.60
CA LEU A 53 -7.33 3.39 -10.05
C LEU A 53 -8.74 2.82 -10.25
N LYS A 54 -9.68 3.06 -9.33
CA LYS A 54 -11.06 2.60 -9.44
C LYS A 54 -11.81 3.27 -10.59
N ASP A 55 -11.66 4.58 -10.72
CA ASP A 55 -12.36 5.37 -11.75
C ASP A 55 -11.88 5.01 -13.18
N ASN A 56 -10.57 4.74 -13.34
CA ASN A 56 -9.96 4.48 -14.65
C ASN A 56 -9.97 3.00 -15.06
N ASN A 57 -10.34 2.07 -14.16
CA ASN A 57 -10.16 0.62 -14.37
C ASN A 57 -11.41 -0.21 -14.04
N SER A 58 -12.59 0.37 -14.09
CA SER A 58 -13.83 -0.31 -13.69
C SER A 58 -14.08 -1.64 -14.43
N GLU A 59 -13.59 -1.80 -15.65
CA GLU A 59 -13.76 -3.02 -16.48
C GLU A 59 -12.79 -4.14 -16.09
N THR A 60 -11.61 -3.81 -15.57
CA THR A 60 -10.56 -4.78 -15.19
C THR A 60 -10.55 -5.10 -13.70
N LEU A 61 -11.30 -4.35 -12.90
CA LEU A 61 -11.43 -4.55 -11.47
C LEU A 61 -12.57 -5.52 -11.15
N LYS A 62 -12.24 -6.57 -10.41
CA LYS A 62 -13.20 -7.54 -9.91
C LYS A 62 -13.31 -7.45 -8.40
N ASN A 63 -14.53 -7.26 -7.87
CA ASN A 63 -14.76 -7.31 -6.43
C ASN A 63 -14.75 -8.76 -5.95
N ILE A 64 -13.86 -9.07 -5.01
CA ILE A 64 -13.74 -10.36 -4.34
C ILE A 64 -13.72 -10.09 -2.84
N ASN A 65 -14.76 -10.47 -2.14
CA ASN A 65 -14.89 -10.32 -0.68
C ASN A 65 -14.67 -8.88 -0.18
N GLY A 66 -15.07 -7.87 -0.96
CA GLY A 66 -14.94 -6.45 -0.59
C GLY A 66 -13.62 -5.80 -1.03
N GLU A 67 -12.66 -6.54 -1.53
CA GLU A 67 -11.44 -6.02 -2.16
C GLU A 67 -11.58 -6.00 -3.70
N TYR A 68 -10.99 -5.00 -4.36
CA TYR A 68 -11.03 -4.85 -5.82
C TYR A 68 -9.71 -5.31 -6.41
N TYR A 69 -9.73 -6.47 -7.08
CA TYR A 69 -8.56 -7.08 -7.73
C TYR A 69 -8.47 -6.67 -9.20
N PHE A 70 -7.28 -6.32 -9.64
CA PHE A 70 -6.96 -6.29 -11.06
C PHE A 70 -6.85 -7.73 -11.59
N THR A 71 -7.56 -8.04 -12.68
CA THR A 71 -7.61 -9.40 -13.23
C THR A 71 -7.36 -9.43 -14.73
N GLY A 72 -6.71 -10.50 -15.23
CA GLY A 72 -6.41 -10.69 -16.65
C GLY A 72 -5.31 -9.77 -17.17
N GLU A 73 -5.42 -9.33 -18.42
CA GLU A 73 -4.49 -8.38 -19.02
C GLU A 73 -4.81 -6.95 -18.57
N VAL A 74 -3.85 -6.29 -17.96
CA VAL A 74 -3.98 -4.93 -17.42
C VAL A 74 -2.80 -4.09 -17.90
N ASN A 75 -3.05 -2.90 -18.44
CA ASN A 75 -2.02 -2.03 -19.01
C ASN A 75 -1.84 -0.70 -18.29
N ASN A 76 -2.65 -0.41 -17.27
CA ASN A 76 -2.70 0.90 -16.60
C ASN A 76 -2.77 0.78 -15.06
N ASN A 77 -2.08 -0.17 -14.48
CA ASN A 77 -1.92 -0.35 -13.03
C ASN A 77 -0.45 -0.26 -12.57
N TYR A 78 0.40 0.42 -13.35
CA TYR A 78 1.80 0.64 -13.01
C TYR A 78 1.97 1.82 -12.04
N VAL A 79 2.84 1.63 -11.06
CA VAL A 79 3.23 2.64 -10.05
C VAL A 79 4.75 2.66 -9.97
N LEU A 80 5.36 3.83 -10.12
CA LEU A 80 6.77 4.01 -9.82
C LEU A 80 6.92 4.36 -8.33
N TYR A 81 7.59 3.52 -7.57
CA TYR A 81 7.80 3.70 -6.14
C TYR A 81 9.26 3.46 -5.77
N SER A 82 9.93 4.48 -5.22
CA SER A 82 11.36 4.42 -4.86
C SER A 82 12.27 3.91 -5.99
N GLY A 83 12.02 4.34 -7.23
CA GLY A 83 12.78 3.93 -8.41
C GLY A 83 12.50 2.50 -8.89
N ILE A 84 11.55 1.80 -8.30
CA ILE A 84 11.15 0.45 -8.68
C ILE A 84 9.76 0.50 -9.31
N MET A 85 9.59 -0.19 -10.45
CA MET A 85 8.30 -0.33 -11.10
C MET A 85 7.47 -1.41 -10.40
N PHE A 86 6.31 -1.02 -9.89
CA PHE A 86 5.33 -1.90 -9.29
C PHE A 86 4.05 -2.00 -10.14
N ARG A 87 3.29 -3.06 -9.92
CA ARG A 87 1.94 -3.27 -10.45
C ARG A 87 0.95 -3.38 -9.30
N VAL A 88 -0.15 -2.65 -9.36
CA VAL A 88 -1.21 -2.77 -8.35
C VAL A 88 -1.91 -4.12 -8.51
N ILE A 89 -1.99 -4.87 -7.42
CA ILE A 89 -2.68 -6.17 -7.33
C ILE A 89 -4.15 -5.93 -6.98
N LYS A 90 -4.37 -5.18 -5.88
CA LYS A 90 -5.71 -4.94 -5.33
C LYS A 90 -5.81 -3.61 -4.61
N ILE A 91 -7.04 -3.16 -4.50
CA ILE A 91 -7.46 -2.00 -3.72
C ILE A 91 -8.39 -2.52 -2.62
N GLY A 92 -7.93 -2.44 -1.39
CA GLY A 92 -8.68 -2.82 -0.20
C GLY A 92 -9.60 -1.70 0.31
N ASN A 93 -10.13 -1.91 1.52
CA ASN A 93 -10.92 -0.91 2.23
C ASN A 93 -10.10 0.36 2.46
N ASN A 94 -10.78 1.51 2.48
CA ASN A 94 -10.16 2.83 2.68
C ASN A 94 -9.04 3.15 1.67
N ASN A 95 -9.13 2.61 0.45
CA ASN A 95 -8.13 2.79 -0.61
C ASN A 95 -6.71 2.35 -0.22
N VAL A 96 -6.58 1.32 0.61
CA VAL A 96 -5.31 0.62 0.84
C VAL A 96 -4.89 -0.09 -0.43
N ILE A 97 -3.66 0.14 -0.88
CA ILE A 97 -3.15 -0.39 -2.15
C ILE A 97 -2.14 -1.49 -1.85
N THR A 98 -2.35 -2.68 -2.42
CA THR A 98 -1.34 -3.75 -2.45
C THR A 98 -0.73 -3.81 -3.83
N MET A 99 0.59 -3.80 -3.92
CA MET A 99 1.32 -3.85 -5.19
C MET A 99 2.52 -4.79 -5.13
N ILE A 100 2.90 -5.31 -6.29
CA ILE A 100 4.03 -6.23 -6.52
C ILE A 100 4.99 -5.62 -7.52
N SER A 101 6.30 -5.87 -7.42
CA SER A 101 7.23 -5.44 -8.46
C SER A 101 6.89 -6.06 -9.82
N ASP A 102 7.04 -5.28 -10.89
CA ASP A 102 6.73 -5.73 -12.27
C ASP A 102 7.56 -6.96 -12.65
N ASN A 103 8.85 -6.97 -12.31
CA ASN A 103 9.77 -8.08 -12.53
C ASN A 103 10.44 -8.49 -11.21
N SER A 104 11.10 -9.65 -11.23
CA SER A 104 11.97 -10.07 -10.13
C SER A 104 13.13 -9.08 -9.98
N ILE A 105 13.38 -8.64 -8.75
CA ILE A 105 14.46 -7.67 -8.46
C ILE A 105 15.78 -8.39 -8.21
N THR A 106 15.72 -9.60 -7.69
CA THR A 106 16.84 -10.50 -7.46
C THR A 106 16.38 -11.95 -7.53
N SER A 107 17.32 -12.89 -7.45
CA SER A 107 17.03 -14.31 -7.34
C SER A 107 17.96 -14.93 -6.29
N LEU A 108 17.39 -15.75 -5.41
CA LEU A 108 18.14 -16.51 -4.40
C LEU A 108 17.38 -17.77 -4.00
N ALA A 109 18.04 -18.67 -3.26
CA ALA A 109 17.38 -19.82 -2.67
C ALA A 109 16.51 -19.36 -1.49
N PHE A 110 15.40 -20.05 -1.26
CA PHE A 110 14.53 -19.78 -0.10
C PHE A 110 15.18 -20.22 1.22
N GLY A 111 15.85 -21.37 1.18
CA GLY A 111 16.42 -22.06 2.33
C GLY A 111 15.52 -23.15 2.89
N GLU A 112 16.11 -24.16 3.51
CA GLU A 112 15.38 -25.22 4.20
C GLU A 112 15.00 -24.76 5.61
N VAL A 113 13.82 -24.15 5.76
CA VAL A 113 13.34 -23.59 7.02
C VAL A 113 11.91 -24.06 7.34
N GLU A 114 11.49 -23.90 8.58
CA GLU A 114 10.15 -24.29 9.03
C GLU A 114 9.13 -23.18 8.91
N LYS A 115 9.57 -21.91 8.87
CA LYS A 115 8.72 -20.72 8.76
C LYS A 115 9.21 -19.84 7.61
N TYR A 116 8.26 -19.19 6.96
CA TYR A 116 8.56 -18.19 5.92
C TYR A 116 9.48 -17.08 6.46
N THR A 117 9.21 -16.61 7.68
CA THR A 117 9.95 -15.53 8.33
C THR A 117 11.43 -15.84 8.58
N ASP A 118 11.81 -17.12 8.64
CA ASP A 118 13.18 -17.56 8.82
C ASP A 118 13.94 -17.73 7.49
N SER A 119 13.25 -17.56 6.36
CA SER A 119 13.82 -17.77 5.02
C SER A 119 14.82 -16.69 4.63
N MET A 120 15.74 -17.05 3.71
CA MET A 120 16.64 -16.08 3.07
C MET A 120 15.86 -15.03 2.26
N VAL A 121 14.70 -15.40 1.71
CA VAL A 121 13.81 -14.48 1.00
C VAL A 121 13.30 -13.39 1.93
N ASN A 122 12.70 -13.76 3.10
CA ASN A 122 12.23 -12.78 4.07
C ASN A 122 13.38 -11.94 4.64
N THR A 123 14.52 -12.56 4.91
CA THR A 123 15.73 -11.84 5.37
C THR A 123 16.16 -10.79 4.36
N TRP A 124 16.22 -11.12 3.08
CA TRP A 124 16.59 -10.19 2.02
C TRP A 124 15.55 -9.07 1.85
N LEU A 125 14.26 -9.40 1.93
CA LEU A 125 13.19 -8.42 1.80
C LEU A 125 13.23 -7.38 2.92
N ASN A 126 13.44 -7.79 4.17
CA ASN A 126 13.18 -6.97 5.36
C ASN A 126 14.42 -6.63 6.21
N LYS A 127 15.61 -7.08 5.79
CA LYS A 127 16.84 -6.80 6.51
C LYS A 127 17.21 -5.31 6.44
N THR A 128 17.55 -4.72 7.59
CA THR A 128 17.87 -3.28 7.74
C THR A 128 19.24 -3.02 8.31
N ASP A 129 20.07 -4.03 8.48
CA ASP A 129 21.44 -3.89 8.94
C ASP A 129 22.41 -3.57 7.78
N LYS A 130 23.56 -2.94 8.09
CA LYS A 130 24.52 -2.49 7.09
C LYS A 130 25.28 -3.63 6.41
N GLU A 131 25.34 -4.80 7.03
CA GLU A 131 26.03 -5.96 6.47
C GLU A 131 25.07 -6.82 5.65
N GLY A 132 25.09 -6.68 4.33
CA GLY A 132 24.23 -7.45 3.40
C GLY A 132 22.79 -6.99 3.41
N SER A 133 22.58 -5.70 3.47
CA SER A 133 21.27 -5.06 3.41
C SER A 133 20.42 -5.53 2.25
N GLY A 134 19.16 -5.84 2.55
CA GLY A 134 18.12 -6.19 1.60
C GLY A 134 17.50 -4.97 0.93
N ILE A 135 16.42 -5.20 0.20
CA ILE A 135 15.74 -4.14 -0.57
C ILE A 135 15.14 -3.06 0.33
N LEU A 136 14.65 -3.42 1.52
CA LEU A 136 14.08 -2.46 2.46
C LEU A 136 15.13 -1.41 2.86
N GLU A 137 16.34 -1.84 3.20
CA GLU A 137 17.43 -0.93 3.58
C GLU A 137 17.91 -0.09 2.38
N LYS A 138 18.13 -0.71 1.24
CA LYS A 138 18.75 -0.05 0.08
C LYS A 138 17.83 0.91 -0.66
N ASN A 139 16.57 0.56 -0.80
CA ASN A 139 15.66 1.24 -1.70
C ASN A 139 14.45 1.86 -0.99
N LEU A 140 13.95 1.22 0.07
CA LEU A 140 12.64 1.54 0.63
C LEU A 140 12.68 2.09 2.05
N ASN A 141 13.85 2.18 2.70
CA ASN A 141 13.95 2.61 4.10
C ASN A 141 13.37 4.01 4.34
N SER A 142 13.68 4.97 3.47
CA SER A 142 13.13 6.33 3.55
C SER A 142 11.62 6.39 3.30
N MET A 143 11.06 5.35 2.68
CA MET A 143 9.66 5.26 2.27
C MET A 143 8.79 4.41 3.20
N ILE A 144 9.37 3.82 4.23
CA ILE A 144 8.67 2.96 5.22
C ILE A 144 7.48 3.67 5.87
N SER A 145 7.58 4.99 6.09
CA SER A 145 6.50 5.77 6.69
C SER A 145 5.19 5.75 5.89
N TYR A 146 5.24 5.41 4.61
CA TYR A 146 4.09 5.28 3.72
C TYR A 146 3.58 3.84 3.59
N LEU A 147 4.27 2.86 4.21
CA LEU A 147 3.90 1.46 4.16
C LEU A 147 3.08 1.04 5.39
N LYS A 148 2.19 0.09 5.17
CA LYS A 148 1.60 -0.75 6.23
C LYS A 148 2.44 -1.99 6.40
N SER A 149 2.29 -2.67 7.55
CA SER A 149 2.85 -4.00 7.73
C SER A 149 2.36 -4.97 6.67
N ALA A 150 3.24 -5.82 6.18
CA ALA A 150 2.89 -6.92 5.31
C ALA A 150 2.07 -7.98 6.06
N ASN A 151 1.22 -8.69 5.33
CA ASN A 151 0.46 -9.83 5.84
C ASN A 151 1.16 -11.13 5.41
N ILE A 152 2.23 -11.52 6.13
CA ILE A 152 2.94 -12.77 5.85
C ILE A 152 2.14 -13.94 6.44
N CYS A 153 1.83 -14.95 5.62
CA CYS A 153 1.06 -16.09 6.05
C CYS A 153 1.86 -16.99 7.01
N ALA A 154 1.37 -17.14 8.24
CA ALA A 154 1.95 -18.03 9.24
C ALA A 154 1.32 -19.44 9.23
N ASP A 155 0.21 -19.64 8.52
CA ASP A 155 -0.44 -20.94 8.37
C ASP A 155 0.35 -21.87 7.44
N LYS A 156 0.25 -23.18 7.66
CA LYS A 156 0.74 -24.17 6.73
C LYS A 156 -0.33 -24.45 5.66
N ILE A 157 0.00 -24.20 4.42
CA ILE A 157 -0.88 -24.35 3.27
C ILE A 157 -0.46 -25.59 2.48
N ASP A 158 -1.17 -26.69 2.63
CA ASP A 158 -0.87 -27.95 1.94
C ASP A 158 -1.63 -28.10 0.62
N ASP A 159 -2.73 -27.35 0.46
CA ASP A 159 -3.65 -27.39 -0.68
C ASP A 159 -3.92 -25.96 -1.19
N VAL A 160 -3.60 -25.72 -2.46
CA VAL A 160 -3.81 -24.43 -3.13
C VAL A 160 -5.28 -24.00 -3.13
N SER A 161 -6.23 -24.94 -3.17
CA SER A 161 -7.66 -24.63 -3.11
C SER A 161 -8.13 -24.09 -1.75
N LYS A 162 -7.29 -24.23 -0.71
CA LYS A 162 -7.49 -23.76 0.66
C LYS A 162 -6.43 -22.73 1.05
N SER A 163 -6.02 -21.89 0.11
CA SER A 163 -4.92 -20.95 0.27
C SER A 163 -5.26 -19.67 1.04
N ASN A 164 -6.46 -19.55 1.59
CA ASN A 164 -6.83 -18.43 2.47
C ASN A 164 -6.13 -18.58 3.82
N CYS A 165 -5.18 -17.69 4.08
CA CYS A 165 -4.49 -17.60 5.34
C CYS A 165 -5.40 -17.00 6.41
N THR A 166 -5.31 -17.49 7.65
CA THR A 166 -6.07 -17.00 8.81
C THR A 166 -5.17 -16.39 9.88
N ASN A 167 -3.91 -16.82 9.94
CA ASN A 167 -2.93 -16.29 10.89
C ASN A 167 -1.80 -15.61 10.13
N TYR A 168 -1.50 -14.37 10.50
CA TYR A 168 -0.50 -13.54 9.83
C TYR A 168 0.57 -13.07 10.79
N ASP A 169 1.81 -13.06 10.30
CA ASP A 169 2.92 -12.33 10.88
C ASP A 169 2.95 -10.92 10.26
N ASN A 170 2.81 -9.91 11.09
CA ASN A 170 2.69 -8.51 10.69
C ASN A 170 3.86 -7.63 11.18
N GLU A 171 4.99 -8.23 11.52
CA GLU A 171 6.18 -7.50 12.01
C GLU A 171 7.02 -6.90 10.88
N TYR A 172 6.75 -7.28 9.63
CA TYR A 172 7.52 -6.93 8.43
C TYR A 172 6.77 -5.96 7.53
N TYR A 173 7.47 -5.29 6.61
CA TYR A 173 6.89 -4.36 5.64
C TYR A 173 6.73 -4.96 4.24
N LEU A 174 7.54 -5.96 3.91
CA LEU A 174 7.54 -6.60 2.60
C LEU A 174 7.28 -8.10 2.75
N SER A 175 6.61 -8.66 1.73
CA SER A 175 6.38 -10.11 1.61
C SER A 175 6.60 -10.58 0.17
N SER A 176 6.50 -11.89 -0.07
CA SER A 176 6.18 -12.43 -1.37
C SER A 176 4.67 -12.37 -1.62
N LEU A 177 4.24 -12.61 -2.86
CA LEU A 177 2.83 -12.66 -3.23
C LEU A 177 2.13 -13.85 -2.55
N SER A 178 0.97 -13.64 -1.96
CA SER A 178 0.17 -14.74 -1.43
C SER A 178 -0.39 -15.62 -2.56
N ILE A 179 -0.61 -16.90 -2.28
CA ILE A 179 -1.21 -17.85 -3.23
C ILE A 179 -2.60 -17.36 -3.65
N SER A 180 -3.40 -16.90 -2.70
CA SER A 180 -4.75 -16.40 -2.96
C SER A 180 -4.75 -15.15 -3.84
N ASP A 181 -3.83 -14.19 -3.62
CA ASP A 181 -3.72 -12.99 -4.44
C ASP A 181 -3.29 -13.34 -5.88
N TYR A 182 -2.35 -14.31 -6.05
CA TYR A 182 -1.98 -14.79 -7.37
C TYR A 182 -3.17 -15.40 -8.13
N ILE A 183 -3.98 -16.21 -7.47
CA ILE A 183 -5.19 -16.81 -8.06
C ILE A 183 -6.21 -15.73 -8.43
N ASN A 184 -6.47 -14.79 -7.52
CA ASN A 184 -7.46 -13.74 -7.70
C ASN A 184 -7.12 -12.76 -8.84
N THR A 185 -5.83 -12.62 -9.19
CA THR A 185 -5.37 -11.79 -10.32
C THR A 185 -5.43 -12.50 -11.68
N GLY A 186 -5.86 -13.76 -11.72
CA GLY A 186 -6.00 -14.54 -12.96
C GLY A 186 -4.91 -15.60 -13.16
N ALA A 187 -4.06 -15.82 -12.19
CA ALA A 187 -3.00 -16.84 -12.21
C ALA A 187 -2.17 -16.79 -13.51
N SER A 188 -2.04 -17.90 -14.24
CA SER A 188 -1.23 -18.00 -15.46
C SER A 188 -1.69 -17.08 -16.60
N SER A 189 -2.95 -16.62 -16.61
CA SER A 189 -3.50 -15.68 -17.59
C SER A 189 -3.51 -14.24 -17.11
N GLY A 190 -3.07 -13.98 -15.87
CA GLY A 190 -3.03 -12.65 -15.29
C GLY A 190 -1.73 -11.88 -15.61
N PHE A 191 -1.80 -10.57 -15.43
CA PHE A 191 -0.67 -9.64 -15.67
C PHE A 191 0.56 -9.90 -14.81
N ILE A 192 0.43 -10.64 -13.69
CA ILE A 192 1.55 -10.98 -12.78
C ILE A 192 2.46 -12.05 -13.40
N ASN A 193 1.94 -12.86 -14.34
CA ASN A 193 2.72 -13.88 -15.01
C ASN A 193 3.65 -13.26 -16.07
N THR A 194 4.86 -12.87 -15.64
CA THR A 194 5.91 -12.27 -16.48
C THR A 194 6.85 -13.31 -17.11
N LYS A 195 6.46 -14.58 -17.12
CA LYS A 195 7.26 -15.73 -17.56
C LYS A 195 8.53 -15.96 -16.74
N GLU A 196 8.52 -15.50 -15.52
CA GLU A 196 9.56 -15.73 -14.52
C GLU A 196 9.10 -16.79 -13.52
N THR A 197 10.05 -17.58 -13.00
CA THR A 197 9.80 -18.44 -11.83
C THR A 197 10.12 -17.63 -10.57
N PHE A 198 9.13 -17.49 -9.64
CA PHE A 198 9.30 -16.68 -8.44
C PHE A 198 8.57 -17.28 -7.23
N TYR A 199 9.05 -16.97 -6.03
CA TYR A 199 8.48 -17.47 -4.78
C TYR A 199 7.14 -16.78 -4.44
N LEU A 200 6.24 -17.59 -3.86
CA LEU A 200 5.01 -17.14 -3.20
C LEU A 200 5.18 -17.10 -1.67
N ASP A 201 4.30 -16.39 -1.01
CA ASP A 201 4.14 -16.44 0.44
C ASP A 201 3.30 -17.67 0.82
N GLY A 202 3.86 -18.53 1.66
CA GLY A 202 3.22 -19.73 2.17
C GLY A 202 4.13 -20.95 2.13
N MET A 203 3.97 -21.78 3.16
CA MET A 203 4.72 -23.03 3.33
C MET A 203 3.78 -24.19 3.64
N THR A 204 4.18 -25.39 3.25
CA THR A 204 3.46 -26.63 3.56
C THR A 204 3.86 -27.18 4.94
N SER A 205 3.06 -28.12 5.47
CA SER A 205 3.37 -28.87 6.69
C SER A 205 4.67 -29.69 6.56
N ASN A 206 5.09 -30.02 5.33
CA ASN A 206 6.35 -30.70 5.02
C ASN A 206 7.53 -29.76 4.81
N ASN A 207 7.41 -28.48 5.17
CA ASN A 207 8.42 -27.45 5.01
C ASN A 207 8.85 -27.27 3.53
N GLU A 208 7.91 -27.38 2.60
CA GLU A 208 8.07 -26.97 1.21
C GLU A 208 7.56 -25.56 1.04
N VAL A 209 8.18 -24.75 0.16
CA VAL A 209 7.73 -23.41 -0.21
C VAL A 209 7.01 -23.45 -1.54
N TRP A 210 5.97 -22.64 -1.65
CA TRP A 210 5.24 -22.44 -2.88
C TRP A 210 5.93 -21.44 -3.82
N TYR A 211 5.82 -21.69 -5.11
CA TYR A 211 6.36 -20.82 -6.16
C TYR A 211 5.49 -20.89 -7.42
N VAL A 212 5.64 -19.88 -8.29
CA VAL A 212 5.05 -19.86 -9.63
C VAL A 212 6.13 -20.23 -10.64
N THR A 213 5.83 -21.13 -11.58
CA THR A 213 6.74 -21.48 -12.69
C THR A 213 6.67 -20.41 -13.79
N SER A 214 7.61 -20.43 -14.73
CA SER A 214 7.60 -19.55 -15.91
C SER A 214 6.34 -19.69 -16.79
N GLU A 215 5.64 -20.83 -16.71
CA GLU A 215 4.35 -21.07 -17.39
C GLU A 215 3.16 -20.57 -16.55
N GLY A 216 3.41 -19.99 -15.38
CA GLY A 216 2.35 -19.48 -14.48
C GLY A 216 1.66 -20.56 -13.64
N LYS A 217 2.23 -21.76 -13.51
CA LYS A 217 1.69 -22.84 -12.68
C LYS A 217 2.21 -22.71 -11.24
N ILE A 218 1.33 -22.90 -10.27
CA ILE A 218 1.73 -23.00 -8.85
C ILE A 218 2.33 -24.38 -8.59
N ASN A 219 3.50 -24.42 -7.96
CA ASN A 219 4.22 -25.63 -7.59
C ASN A 219 4.93 -25.41 -6.24
N LYS A 220 5.55 -26.45 -5.68
CA LYS A 220 6.26 -26.42 -4.39
C LYS A 220 7.51 -27.27 -4.40
N ASN A 221 8.50 -26.86 -3.59
CA ASN A 221 9.75 -27.61 -3.37
C ASN A 221 10.37 -27.30 -1.99
N LYS A 222 11.52 -27.87 -1.69
CA LYS A 222 12.25 -27.68 -0.42
C LYS A 222 12.97 -26.33 -0.28
N GLY A 223 12.88 -25.45 -1.27
CA GLY A 223 13.47 -24.11 -1.20
C GLY A 223 14.97 -24.05 -1.54
N ASN A 224 15.58 -25.12 -2.06
CA ASN A 224 17.01 -25.15 -2.43
C ASN A 224 17.31 -24.55 -3.80
N GLU A 225 16.28 -24.43 -4.63
CA GLU A 225 16.38 -23.84 -5.96
C GLU A 225 16.49 -22.31 -5.89
N ILE A 226 17.10 -21.71 -6.90
CA ILE A 226 17.21 -20.25 -7.03
C ILE A 226 16.06 -19.75 -7.90
N TYR A 227 15.14 -18.99 -7.30
CA TYR A 227 14.02 -18.36 -8.00
C TYR A 227 13.98 -16.84 -7.79
N GLY A 228 13.23 -16.17 -8.63
CA GLY A 228 13.05 -14.73 -8.57
C GLY A 228 12.34 -14.29 -7.30
N ILE A 229 12.64 -13.08 -6.85
CA ILE A 229 11.94 -12.40 -5.75
C ILE A 229 11.23 -11.19 -6.30
N LYS A 230 9.92 -11.20 -6.20
CA LYS A 230 9.02 -10.09 -6.54
C LYS A 230 8.45 -9.51 -5.25
N PRO A 231 9.03 -8.44 -4.68
CA PRO A 231 8.52 -7.83 -3.47
C PRO A 231 7.07 -7.38 -3.61
N VAL A 232 6.28 -7.68 -2.58
CA VAL A 232 4.93 -7.16 -2.37
C VAL A 232 4.97 -6.19 -1.21
N LEU A 233 4.29 -5.04 -1.37
CA LEU A 233 4.13 -4.04 -0.33
C LEU A 233 2.71 -3.52 -0.27
N ILE A 234 2.33 -2.95 0.87
CA ILE A 234 1.01 -2.40 1.15
C ILE A 234 1.18 -0.92 1.48
N LEU A 235 0.66 -0.03 0.63
CA LEU A 235 0.61 1.40 0.90
C LEU A 235 -0.47 1.73 1.93
N LYS A 236 -0.26 2.78 2.71
CA LYS A 236 -1.27 3.33 3.61
C LYS A 236 -2.48 3.85 2.84
N GLU A 237 -3.53 4.18 3.60
CA GLU A 237 -4.77 4.72 3.07
C GLU A 237 -4.55 6.07 2.37
N ASN A 238 -5.33 6.33 1.34
CA ASN A 238 -5.48 7.64 0.70
C ASN A 238 -4.16 8.30 0.26
N MET A 239 -3.24 7.50 -0.30
CA MET A 239 -2.01 8.03 -0.90
C MET A 239 -2.35 9.04 -2.00
N GLU A 240 -1.80 10.25 -1.89
CA GLU A 240 -2.04 11.31 -2.86
C GLU A 240 -1.38 10.99 -4.21
N LEU A 241 -2.17 11.08 -5.29
CA LEU A 241 -1.70 10.93 -6.66
C LEU A 241 -1.14 12.25 -7.15
N ILE A 242 0.15 12.25 -7.51
CA ILE A 242 0.84 13.42 -8.04
C ILE A 242 0.77 13.47 -9.58
N GLY A 243 0.80 12.32 -10.24
CA GLY A 243 0.76 12.28 -11.70
C GLY A 243 0.80 10.87 -12.27
N GLY A 244 0.88 10.79 -13.58
CA GLY A 244 0.90 9.57 -14.38
C GLY A 244 -0.48 9.06 -14.75
N THR A 245 -0.52 8.22 -15.79
CA THR A 245 -1.75 7.56 -16.30
C THR A 245 -1.81 6.08 -15.92
N GLY A 246 -0.77 5.59 -15.23
CA GLY A 246 -0.66 4.20 -14.81
C GLY A 246 -0.19 3.23 -15.87
N THR A 247 0.15 3.73 -17.06
CA THR A 247 0.78 2.90 -18.10
C THR A 247 2.26 2.65 -17.78
N LYS A 248 2.88 1.68 -18.47
CA LYS A 248 4.31 1.39 -18.25
C LYS A 248 5.22 2.57 -18.58
N ASP A 249 4.86 3.36 -19.60
CA ASP A 249 5.64 4.51 -20.05
C ASP A 249 5.33 5.79 -19.25
N ASP A 250 4.17 5.83 -18.57
CA ASP A 250 3.74 6.93 -17.72
C ASP A 250 3.08 6.37 -16.44
N PRO A 251 3.88 5.75 -15.54
CA PRO A 251 3.37 5.11 -14.33
C PRO A 251 2.80 6.14 -13.35
N TYR A 252 1.84 5.74 -12.54
CA TYR A 252 1.39 6.57 -11.43
C TYR A 252 2.55 6.92 -10.49
N THR A 253 2.58 8.18 -10.07
CA THR A 253 3.49 8.69 -9.05
C THR A 253 2.70 9.22 -7.86
N ILE A 254 3.17 8.96 -6.65
CA ILE A 254 2.55 9.37 -5.40
C ILE A 254 3.49 10.27 -4.62
N GLU A 255 2.98 11.06 -3.67
CA GLU A 255 3.75 12.07 -2.93
C GLU A 255 5.10 11.57 -2.40
N SER A 256 5.17 10.31 -1.99
CA SER A 256 6.40 9.68 -1.50
C SER A 256 7.51 9.51 -2.56
N CYS A 257 7.22 9.68 -3.85
CA CYS A 257 8.18 9.47 -4.95
C CYS A 257 8.99 10.73 -5.29
N LEU A 258 8.71 11.86 -4.66
CA LEU A 258 9.32 13.16 -4.96
C LEU A 258 10.52 13.53 -4.07
N LEU A 259 10.99 12.61 -3.20
CA LEU A 259 12.13 12.84 -2.29
C LEU A 259 13.45 12.31 -2.86
#